data_17b64ff939134b064e6483be54644462
#
_entry.id   17b64ff939134b064e6483be54644462
#
_cell.length_a   1.000
_cell.length_b   1.000
_cell.length_c   1.000
_cell.angle_alpha   90.00
_cell.angle_beta   90.00
_cell.angle_gamma   90.00
#
_symmetry.space_group_name_H-M   'P 1'
#
loop_
_entity.id
_entity.type
_entity.pdbx_description
1 polymer ?
#
loop_
_entity_poly.entity_id
_entity_poly.type
_entity_poly.pdbx_seq_one_letter_code
_entity_poly.pdbx_strand_id
1 'polypeptide(L)'
;MRYPLITLLSLLLLSCSGPKGDLPRGNREECEKFQAAGDKVFKDVLTGPDNVVNSLVIIDEDKVVYEHHDFGYSSDRLQVMWSVSKTFTATAVGFAEQDGLLKTSDKVIDYFDSTELPAEPHPYLAELTLHDLLIMSAGWPDLAYLAIQDKLEDWTKAILATDFNFMPGDKFEYNSINGYILSVIVSKVTGKKMVEYLDEKLFTPLGIEEFHWLESPQGYNTGGWGIYLSTEDLAKFGLFILHQGEWKGKQILSREWWQKATYPHIPQYKNVITDPVEIDNLIKSRDYWSQGYAYQMWNCPDGAVRMHGANGQLGIIFPDKNAVVIVTSHLWDEKKLLDAIWNNIYPIL
;
A
#
# COMPACT_ATOMS: atom_id res chain seq x y z
N MET A 1 11.30 65.98 8.64
CA MET A 1 10.24 65.02 8.92
C MET A 1 10.81 63.62 8.80
N ARG A 2 10.98 62.92 9.93
CA ARG A 2 11.47 61.56 9.96
C ARG A 2 10.23 60.65 10.12
N TYR A 3 9.96 59.77 9.13
CA TYR A 3 8.92 58.76 9.23
C TYR A 3 9.48 57.56 10.02
N PRO A 4 8.75 57.03 11.00
CA PRO A 4 9.17 55.81 11.68
C PRO A 4 8.95 54.60 10.79
N LEU A 5 9.99 53.79 10.65
CA LEU A 5 9.93 52.46 10.02
C LEU A 5 9.08 51.58 10.95
N ILE A 6 7.85 51.27 10.55
CA ILE A 6 7.04 50.24 11.18
C ILE A 6 7.56 48.89 10.66
N THR A 7 8.34 48.22 11.49
CA THR A 7 8.73 46.83 11.26
C THR A 7 7.49 45.96 11.50
N LEU A 8 6.84 45.57 10.45
CA LEU A 8 5.79 44.53 10.50
C LEU A 8 6.46 43.20 10.83
N LEU A 9 6.43 42.83 12.10
CA LEU A 9 6.73 41.48 12.54
C LEU A 9 5.58 40.59 12.07
N SER A 10 5.71 39.95 10.90
CA SER A 10 4.82 38.89 10.48
C SER A 10 5.03 37.75 11.47
N LEU A 11 4.14 37.63 12.46
CA LEU A 11 3.94 36.38 13.18
C LEU A 11 3.49 35.34 12.14
N LEU A 12 4.40 34.53 11.69
CA LEU A 12 4.08 33.27 11.08
C LEU A 12 3.30 32.47 12.13
N LEU A 13 1.99 32.48 12.00
CA LEU A 13 1.11 31.54 12.68
C LEU A 13 1.46 30.16 12.11
N LEU A 14 2.38 29.46 12.77
CA LEU A 14 2.57 28.02 12.63
C LEU A 14 1.30 27.36 13.17
N SER A 15 0.30 27.23 12.32
CA SER A 15 -0.80 26.30 12.55
C SER A 15 -0.58 25.11 11.61
N CYS A 16 -0.88 23.90 12.05
CA CYS A 16 -1.10 22.75 11.18
C CYS A 16 -2.32 22.98 10.26
N SER A 17 -2.57 24.21 9.84
CA SER A 17 -3.66 24.59 8.95
C SER A 17 -3.20 24.45 7.50
N GLY A 18 -3.01 23.20 7.08
CA GLY A 18 -3.13 22.80 5.70
C GLY A 18 -4.60 22.89 5.23
N PRO A 19 -4.90 22.69 3.93
CA PRO A 19 -6.26 22.58 3.45
C PRO A 19 -7.01 21.53 4.27
N LYS A 20 -8.23 21.84 4.67
CA LYS A 20 -9.02 21.08 5.66
C LYS A 20 -9.37 19.68 5.12
N GLY A 21 -8.58 18.67 5.50
CA GLY A 21 -9.02 17.28 5.42
C GLY A 21 -9.95 16.92 6.59
N ASP A 22 -10.58 15.75 6.53
CA ASP A 22 -11.55 15.27 7.52
C ASP A 22 -10.89 14.71 8.79
N LEU A 23 -9.59 14.38 8.73
CA LEU A 23 -8.86 13.83 9.87
C LEU A 23 -8.63 14.90 10.95
N PRO A 24 -8.68 14.54 12.24
CA PRO A 24 -8.31 15.45 13.32
C PRO A 24 -6.88 15.96 13.16
N ARG A 25 -6.64 17.22 13.52
CA ARG A 25 -5.31 17.86 13.53
C ARG A 25 -4.84 18.02 14.96
N GLY A 26 -3.55 17.79 15.18
CA GLY A 26 -2.89 18.03 16.44
C GLY A 26 -2.96 19.51 16.87
N ASN A 27 -2.83 19.78 18.16
CA ASN A 27 -2.66 21.13 18.65
C ASN A 27 -1.24 21.64 18.33
N ARG A 28 -0.97 22.91 18.65
CA ARG A 28 0.31 23.55 18.31
C ARG A 28 1.52 22.84 18.92
N GLU A 29 1.44 22.39 20.16
CA GLU A 29 2.54 21.70 20.85
C GLU A 29 2.84 20.34 20.24
N GLU A 30 1.78 19.56 19.93
CA GLU A 30 1.88 18.29 19.24
C GLU A 30 2.54 18.45 17.85
N CYS A 31 2.15 19.49 17.08
CA CYS A 31 2.74 19.74 15.77
C CYS A 31 4.19 20.25 15.85
N GLU A 32 4.55 21.11 16.80
CA GLU A 32 5.91 21.63 16.97
C GLU A 32 6.92 20.49 17.24
N LYS A 33 6.50 19.40 17.91
CA LYS A 33 7.32 18.20 18.14
C LYS A 33 7.78 17.57 16.83
N PHE A 34 6.92 17.52 15.81
CA PHE A 34 7.18 16.84 14.54
C PHE A 34 7.72 17.75 13.44
N GLN A 35 7.63 19.07 13.59
CA GLN A 35 8.02 20.02 12.54
C GLN A 35 9.47 19.83 12.08
N ALA A 36 10.41 19.81 13.00
CA ALA A 36 11.84 19.67 12.66
C ALA A 36 12.16 18.30 12.04
N ALA A 37 11.46 17.26 12.48
CA ALA A 37 11.65 15.90 11.95
C ALA A 37 11.10 15.75 10.53
N GLY A 38 9.89 16.25 10.28
CA GLY A 38 9.28 16.26 8.95
C GLY A 38 10.10 17.07 7.95
N ASP A 39 10.49 18.31 8.31
CA ASP A 39 11.34 19.16 7.47
C ASP A 39 12.69 18.49 7.17
N LYS A 40 13.22 17.71 8.12
CA LYS A 40 14.48 17.01 7.93
C LYS A 40 14.35 15.86 6.96
N VAL A 41 13.21 15.15 6.89
CA VAL A 41 12.96 14.12 5.87
C VAL A 41 13.08 14.73 4.47
N PHE A 42 12.44 15.86 4.20
CA PHE A 42 12.58 16.57 2.92
C PHE A 42 14.03 16.90 2.62
N LYS A 43 14.75 17.49 3.58
CA LYS A 43 16.15 17.87 3.40
C LYS A 43 17.06 16.67 3.12
N ASP A 44 16.85 15.55 3.80
CA ASP A 44 17.70 14.37 3.68
C ASP A 44 17.46 13.63 2.34
N VAL A 45 16.23 13.73 1.80
CA VAL A 45 15.81 13.01 0.57
C VAL A 45 16.05 13.82 -0.70
N LEU A 46 15.83 15.14 -0.67
CA LEU A 46 15.98 16.03 -1.84
C LEU A 46 17.45 16.18 -2.22
N THR A 47 17.93 15.38 -3.16
CA THR A 47 19.33 15.40 -3.63
C THR A 47 19.48 15.70 -5.11
N GLY A 48 18.42 16.10 -5.79
CA GLY A 48 18.44 16.43 -7.23
C GLY A 48 17.05 16.70 -7.78
N PRO A 49 16.94 17.16 -9.03
CA PRO A 49 15.67 17.55 -9.63
C PRO A 49 14.68 16.40 -9.84
N ASP A 50 15.19 15.15 -9.86
CA ASP A 50 14.38 13.95 -10.11
C ASP A 50 13.96 13.23 -8.81
N ASN A 51 14.28 13.80 -7.65
CA ASN A 51 13.92 13.25 -6.34
C ASN A 51 13.02 14.23 -5.61
N VAL A 52 11.73 14.08 -5.76
CA VAL A 52 10.71 14.97 -5.18
C VAL A 52 9.82 14.19 -4.23
N VAL A 53 9.66 14.69 -3.00
CA VAL A 53 8.58 14.29 -2.10
C VAL A 53 7.41 15.22 -2.37
N ASN A 54 6.30 14.68 -2.89
CA ASN A 54 5.11 15.46 -3.21
C ASN A 54 4.35 15.83 -1.94
N SER A 55 4.20 14.87 -1.03
CA SER A 55 3.49 15.06 0.23
C SER A 55 4.07 14.15 1.31
N LEU A 56 4.11 14.65 2.53
CA LEU A 56 4.41 13.89 3.74
C LEU A 56 3.36 14.23 4.80
N VAL A 57 2.68 13.20 5.33
CA VAL A 57 1.74 13.32 6.43
C VAL A 57 2.16 12.39 7.56
N ILE A 58 2.25 12.92 8.78
CA ILE A 58 2.52 12.14 9.99
C ILE A 58 1.28 12.19 10.86
N ILE A 59 0.81 11.01 11.25
CA ILE A 59 -0.31 10.83 12.18
C ILE A 59 0.25 10.18 13.43
N ASP A 60 -0.02 10.81 14.57
CA ASP A 60 0.33 10.34 15.91
C ASP A 60 -0.94 10.42 16.76
N GLU A 61 -1.29 9.33 17.46
CA GLU A 61 -2.51 9.24 18.28
C GLU A 61 -3.78 9.75 17.57
N ASP A 62 -4.01 9.25 16.34
CA ASP A 62 -5.17 9.56 15.48
C ASP A 62 -5.26 11.01 14.99
N LYS A 63 -4.24 11.80 15.17
CA LYS A 63 -4.19 13.19 14.73
C LYS A 63 -3.09 13.42 13.72
N VAL A 64 -3.35 14.21 12.71
CA VAL A 64 -2.31 14.71 11.82
C VAL A 64 -1.49 15.74 12.60
N VAL A 65 -0.23 15.40 12.86
CA VAL A 65 0.71 16.21 13.63
C VAL A 65 1.78 16.89 12.77
N TYR A 66 1.91 16.43 11.52
CA TYR A 66 2.71 17.08 10.50
C TYR A 66 2.08 16.85 9.13
N GLU A 67 2.01 17.89 8.33
CA GLU A 67 1.51 17.83 6.95
C GLU A 67 2.28 18.83 6.10
N HIS A 68 2.87 18.33 5.01
CA HIS A 68 3.53 19.17 4.02
C HIS A 68 3.23 18.65 2.62
N HIS A 69 2.89 19.58 1.73
CA HIS A 69 2.68 19.34 0.32
C HIS A 69 3.58 20.27 -0.48
N ASP A 70 4.36 19.71 -1.41
CA ASP A 70 5.21 20.52 -2.30
C ASP A 70 4.37 21.29 -3.31
N PHE A 71 4.99 22.22 -4.02
CA PHE A 71 4.31 23.11 -4.96
C PHE A 71 3.48 22.33 -5.99
N GLY A 72 2.19 22.67 -6.05
CA GLY A 72 1.21 22.04 -6.94
C GLY A 72 0.57 20.76 -6.39
N TYR A 73 0.90 20.35 -5.16
CA TYR A 73 0.23 19.27 -4.44
C TYR A 73 -0.61 19.78 -3.29
N SER A 74 -1.59 18.98 -2.86
CA SER A 74 -2.48 19.26 -1.73
C SER A 74 -2.98 17.94 -1.14
N SER A 75 -3.60 18.01 0.03
CA SER A 75 -4.13 16.83 0.73
C SER A 75 -5.19 16.09 -0.07
N ASP A 76 -5.96 16.80 -0.91
CA ASP A 76 -7.08 16.33 -1.71
C ASP A 76 -6.73 15.98 -3.18
N ARG A 77 -5.52 16.34 -3.64
CA ARG A 77 -5.12 16.03 -5.01
C ARG A 77 -4.93 14.54 -5.23
N LEU A 78 -5.62 13.98 -6.23
CA LEU A 78 -5.41 12.59 -6.64
C LEU A 78 -4.01 12.38 -7.21
N GLN A 79 -3.36 11.34 -6.74
CA GLN A 79 -2.04 10.89 -7.17
C GLN A 79 -2.08 9.39 -7.46
N VAL A 80 -1.27 8.93 -8.42
CA VAL A 80 -1.15 7.51 -8.70
C VAL A 80 -0.42 6.82 -7.55
N MET A 81 -1.05 5.79 -6.99
CA MET A 81 -0.53 5.06 -5.83
C MET A 81 0.30 3.83 -6.20
N TRP A 82 0.43 3.54 -7.50
CA TRP A 82 1.16 2.37 -8.00
C TRP A 82 0.80 1.09 -7.22
N SER A 83 1.78 0.39 -6.70
CA SER A 83 1.58 -0.91 -6.02
C SER A 83 0.95 -0.82 -4.63
N VAL A 84 0.72 0.38 -4.06
CA VAL A 84 -0.18 0.56 -2.91
C VAL A 84 -1.57 0.00 -3.20
N SER A 85 -1.99 0.01 -4.48
CA SER A 85 -3.21 -0.64 -4.97
C SER A 85 -3.40 -2.07 -4.45
N LYS A 86 -2.31 -2.81 -4.31
CA LYS A 86 -2.32 -4.21 -3.87
C LYS A 86 -2.92 -4.40 -2.48
N THR A 87 -2.68 -3.46 -1.56
CA THR A 87 -3.24 -3.52 -0.20
C THR A 87 -4.75 -3.33 -0.21
N PHE A 88 -5.26 -2.46 -1.08
CA PHE A 88 -6.71 -2.32 -1.29
C PHE A 88 -7.31 -3.59 -1.90
N THR A 89 -6.61 -4.23 -2.84
CA THR A 89 -7.04 -5.52 -3.41
C THR A 89 -7.08 -6.62 -2.35
N ALA A 90 -6.07 -6.72 -1.49
CA ALA A 90 -6.10 -7.65 -0.36
C ALA A 90 -7.27 -7.35 0.59
N THR A 91 -7.56 -6.07 0.84
CA THR A 91 -8.71 -5.66 1.66
C THR A 91 -10.04 -6.08 1.03
N ALA A 92 -10.17 -6.00 -0.30
CA ALA A 92 -11.35 -6.50 -1.02
C ALA A 92 -11.52 -8.02 -0.87
N VAL A 93 -10.42 -8.78 -0.92
CA VAL A 93 -10.42 -10.22 -0.61
C VAL A 93 -10.89 -10.46 0.83
N GLY A 94 -10.43 -9.64 1.79
CA GLY A 94 -10.86 -9.73 3.18
C GLY A 94 -12.34 -9.50 3.37
N PHE A 95 -12.91 -8.52 2.70
CA PHE A 95 -14.37 -8.32 2.72
C PHE A 95 -15.12 -9.48 2.08
N ALA A 96 -14.62 -10.01 0.96
CA ALA A 96 -15.25 -11.17 0.31
C ALA A 96 -15.15 -12.44 1.19
N GLU A 97 -14.06 -12.64 1.94
CA GLU A 97 -13.95 -13.73 2.93
C GLU A 97 -14.92 -13.50 4.10
N GLN A 98 -15.05 -12.27 4.60
CA GLN A 98 -16.02 -11.92 5.64
C GLN A 98 -17.47 -12.10 5.20
N ASP A 99 -17.79 -11.80 3.95
CA ASP A 99 -19.12 -12.01 3.35
C ASP A 99 -19.37 -13.51 3.01
N GLY A 100 -18.39 -14.40 3.20
CA GLY A 100 -18.49 -15.84 2.94
C GLY A 100 -18.51 -16.20 1.45
N LEU A 101 -18.02 -15.31 0.58
CA LEU A 101 -18.00 -15.50 -0.87
C LEU A 101 -16.79 -16.29 -1.37
N LEU A 102 -15.70 -16.30 -0.59
CA LEU A 102 -14.46 -17.01 -0.85
C LEU A 102 -13.72 -17.31 0.45
N LYS A 103 -12.66 -18.12 0.35
CA LYS A 103 -11.67 -18.34 1.42
C LYS A 103 -10.28 -18.18 0.85
N THR A 104 -9.34 -17.68 1.64
CA THR A 104 -7.95 -17.59 1.20
C THR A 104 -7.31 -18.93 0.85
N SER A 105 -7.86 -20.05 1.35
CA SER A 105 -7.44 -21.43 1.01
C SER A 105 -8.02 -21.97 -0.28
N ASP A 106 -8.95 -21.29 -0.91
CA ASP A 106 -9.60 -21.75 -2.14
C ASP A 106 -8.62 -21.78 -3.31
N LYS A 107 -8.83 -22.71 -4.23
CA LYS A 107 -7.99 -22.84 -5.43
C LYS A 107 -8.38 -21.78 -6.46
N VAL A 108 -7.39 -21.14 -7.04
CA VAL A 108 -7.59 -20.09 -8.06
C VAL A 108 -8.38 -20.65 -9.26
N ILE A 109 -8.08 -21.85 -9.68
CA ILE A 109 -8.71 -22.49 -10.84
C ILE A 109 -10.23 -22.62 -10.70
N ASP A 110 -10.75 -22.76 -9.47
CA ASP A 110 -12.18 -22.98 -9.20
C ASP A 110 -13.05 -21.75 -9.53
N TYR A 111 -12.44 -20.59 -9.74
CA TYR A 111 -13.13 -19.35 -10.09
C TYR A 111 -13.23 -19.08 -11.60
N PHE A 112 -12.66 -19.97 -12.44
CA PHE A 112 -12.61 -19.81 -13.88
C PHE A 112 -13.30 -20.98 -14.59
N ASP A 113 -14.07 -20.67 -15.61
CA ASP A 113 -14.72 -21.70 -16.42
C ASP A 113 -13.82 -22.20 -17.57
N SER A 114 -14.28 -23.26 -18.25
CA SER A 114 -13.53 -23.88 -19.33
C SER A 114 -13.26 -22.99 -20.55
N THR A 115 -13.93 -21.85 -20.67
CA THR A 115 -13.71 -20.89 -21.77
C THR A 115 -12.62 -19.88 -21.43
N GLU A 116 -12.29 -19.73 -20.15
CA GLU A 116 -11.24 -18.87 -19.62
C GLU A 116 -9.92 -19.62 -19.39
N LEU A 117 -10.03 -20.92 -19.07
CA LEU A 117 -8.87 -21.78 -18.85
C LEU A 117 -8.24 -22.22 -20.16
N PRO A 118 -6.90 -22.46 -20.21
CA PRO A 118 -6.26 -23.10 -21.34
C PRO A 118 -6.76 -24.55 -21.49
N ALA A 119 -6.72 -25.09 -22.72
CA ALA A 119 -7.18 -26.46 -23.01
C ALA A 119 -6.44 -27.51 -22.17
N GLU A 120 -5.17 -27.27 -21.88
CA GLU A 120 -4.31 -28.09 -21.01
C GLU A 120 -3.70 -27.19 -19.94
N PRO A 121 -4.39 -26.98 -18.79
CA PRO A 121 -3.86 -26.18 -17.71
C PRO A 121 -2.56 -26.75 -17.13
N HIS A 122 -1.59 -25.90 -16.82
CA HIS A 122 -0.39 -26.35 -16.12
C HIS A 122 -0.76 -27.01 -14.78
N PRO A 123 -0.15 -28.16 -14.39
CA PRO A 123 -0.52 -28.88 -13.17
C PRO A 123 -0.50 -28.01 -11.89
N TYR A 124 0.42 -27.05 -11.80
CA TYR A 124 0.52 -26.15 -10.66
C TYR A 124 -0.65 -25.17 -10.54
N LEU A 125 -1.41 -24.91 -11.61
CA LEU A 125 -2.61 -24.09 -11.53
C LEU A 125 -3.68 -24.72 -10.63
N ALA A 126 -3.76 -26.05 -10.59
CA ALA A 126 -4.65 -26.77 -9.69
C ALA A 126 -4.20 -26.73 -8.22
N GLU A 127 -2.94 -26.39 -7.96
CA GLU A 127 -2.40 -26.25 -6.61
C GLU A 127 -2.45 -24.81 -6.08
N LEU A 128 -2.48 -23.83 -6.97
CA LEU A 128 -2.44 -22.41 -6.65
C LEU A 128 -3.66 -21.97 -5.84
N THR A 129 -3.42 -21.33 -4.69
CA THR A 129 -4.47 -20.80 -3.81
C THR A 129 -4.52 -19.26 -3.83
N LEU A 130 -5.63 -18.69 -3.34
CA LEU A 130 -5.71 -17.24 -3.12
C LEU A 130 -4.66 -16.75 -2.10
N HIS A 131 -4.32 -17.59 -1.11
CA HIS A 131 -3.25 -17.32 -0.17
C HIS A 131 -1.91 -17.11 -0.88
N ASP A 132 -1.56 -17.97 -1.84
CA ASP A 132 -0.29 -17.88 -2.58
C ASP A 132 -0.21 -16.59 -3.41
N LEU A 133 -1.34 -16.13 -3.96
CA LEU A 133 -1.43 -14.83 -4.63
C LEU A 133 -1.20 -13.67 -3.66
N LEU A 134 -1.82 -13.73 -2.47
CA LEU A 134 -1.72 -12.69 -1.45
C LEU A 134 -0.29 -12.52 -0.92
N ILE A 135 0.44 -13.62 -0.77
CA ILE A 135 1.82 -13.62 -0.22
C ILE A 135 2.92 -13.55 -1.29
N MET A 136 2.58 -13.31 -2.56
CA MET A 136 3.55 -13.26 -3.67
C MET A 136 4.31 -14.57 -3.89
N SER A 137 3.62 -15.70 -3.79
CA SER A 137 4.18 -17.03 -3.98
C SER A 137 3.45 -17.84 -5.06
N ALA A 138 2.91 -17.18 -6.07
CA ALA A 138 2.14 -17.81 -7.13
C ALA A 138 2.98 -18.72 -8.06
N GLY A 139 4.24 -18.37 -8.26
CA GLY A 139 5.12 -19.09 -9.20
C GLY A 139 5.01 -18.66 -10.66
N TRP A 140 4.13 -17.74 -11.00
CA TRP A 140 4.02 -17.17 -12.35
C TRP A 140 5.11 -16.14 -12.65
N PRO A 141 5.60 -16.01 -13.89
CA PRO A 141 6.36 -14.83 -14.31
C PRO A 141 5.47 -13.58 -14.27
N ASP A 142 6.06 -12.41 -13.99
CA ASP A 142 5.31 -11.15 -13.97
C ASP A 142 5.05 -10.63 -15.39
N LEU A 143 3.81 -10.70 -15.85
CA LEU A 143 3.34 -10.21 -17.13
C LEU A 143 2.83 -8.75 -17.09
N ALA A 144 2.93 -8.07 -15.96
CA ALA A 144 2.40 -6.72 -15.80
C ALA A 144 3.00 -5.74 -16.84
N TYR A 145 4.28 -5.91 -17.19
CA TYR A 145 4.92 -5.09 -18.21
C TYR A 145 4.27 -5.24 -19.59
N LEU A 146 3.88 -6.47 -19.99
CA LEU A 146 3.18 -6.70 -21.25
C LEU A 146 1.76 -6.16 -21.21
N ALA A 147 1.08 -6.30 -20.06
CA ALA A 147 -0.24 -5.73 -19.84
C ALA A 147 -0.24 -4.19 -19.95
N ILE A 148 0.71 -3.52 -19.26
CA ILE A 148 0.86 -2.05 -19.29
C ILE A 148 1.20 -1.55 -20.72
N GLN A 149 1.84 -2.34 -21.55
CA GLN A 149 2.17 -2.00 -22.93
C GLN A 149 1.09 -2.37 -23.96
N ASP A 150 -0.11 -2.73 -23.50
CA ASP A 150 -1.24 -3.17 -24.35
C ASP A 150 -0.88 -4.33 -25.30
N LYS A 151 0.04 -5.20 -24.88
CA LYS A 151 0.48 -6.37 -25.65
C LYS A 151 -0.32 -7.64 -25.38
N LEU A 152 -1.25 -7.59 -24.43
CA LEU A 152 -2.15 -8.69 -24.08
C LEU A 152 -3.58 -8.29 -24.44
N GLU A 153 -4.23 -9.04 -25.32
CA GLU A 153 -5.64 -8.84 -25.67
C GLU A 153 -6.58 -9.25 -24.55
N ASP A 154 -6.33 -10.41 -23.95
CA ASP A 154 -7.05 -10.93 -22.79
C ASP A 154 -6.05 -11.26 -21.69
N TRP A 155 -6.01 -10.41 -20.68
CA TRP A 155 -5.04 -10.54 -19.60
C TRP A 155 -5.28 -11.79 -18.78
N THR A 156 -6.55 -12.09 -18.46
CA THR A 156 -6.91 -13.24 -17.66
C THR A 156 -6.49 -14.54 -18.34
N LYS A 157 -6.86 -14.74 -19.61
CA LYS A 157 -6.48 -15.93 -20.37
C LYS A 157 -4.97 -16.06 -20.54
N ALA A 158 -4.28 -14.96 -20.84
CA ALA A 158 -2.83 -14.96 -20.99
C ALA A 158 -2.12 -15.39 -19.70
N ILE A 159 -2.57 -14.89 -18.55
CA ILE A 159 -2.00 -15.23 -17.24
C ILE A 159 -2.28 -16.70 -16.90
N LEU A 160 -3.52 -17.15 -17.04
CA LEU A 160 -3.90 -18.54 -16.71
C LEU A 160 -3.22 -19.59 -17.64
N ALA A 161 -2.80 -19.19 -18.83
CA ALA A 161 -2.09 -20.04 -19.79
C ALA A 161 -0.56 -20.00 -19.62
N THR A 162 -0.03 -19.20 -18.68
CA THR A 162 1.42 -19.04 -18.50
C THR A 162 2.02 -20.22 -17.73
N ASP A 163 3.22 -20.63 -18.11
CA ASP A 163 4.00 -21.62 -17.36
C ASP A 163 4.45 -21.07 -16.00
N PHE A 164 4.73 -21.98 -15.08
CA PHE A 164 5.19 -21.63 -13.74
C PHE A 164 6.71 -21.74 -13.63
N ASN A 165 7.33 -20.77 -12.94
CA ASN A 165 8.76 -20.79 -12.61
C ASN A 165 9.07 -21.73 -11.45
N PHE A 166 8.09 -21.94 -10.53
CA PHE A 166 8.20 -22.82 -9.36
C PHE A 166 6.79 -23.20 -8.85
N MET A 167 6.73 -24.18 -7.96
CA MET A 167 5.49 -24.60 -7.33
C MET A 167 4.91 -23.50 -6.44
N PRO A 168 3.61 -23.19 -6.51
CA PRO A 168 2.95 -22.24 -5.62
C PRO A 168 3.25 -22.53 -4.14
N GLY A 169 3.53 -21.49 -3.37
CA GLY A 169 3.89 -21.59 -1.96
C GLY A 169 5.38 -21.80 -1.65
N ASP A 170 6.20 -22.20 -2.63
CA ASP A 170 7.61 -22.53 -2.40
C ASP A 170 8.49 -21.30 -2.15
N LYS A 171 8.27 -20.22 -2.89
CA LYS A 171 9.15 -19.07 -2.93
C LYS A 171 8.38 -17.76 -3.00
N PHE A 172 8.99 -16.72 -2.48
CA PHE A 172 8.55 -15.35 -2.72
C PHE A 172 9.07 -14.86 -4.08
N GLU A 173 8.18 -14.37 -4.93
CA GLU A 173 8.52 -13.62 -6.15
C GLU A 173 7.49 -12.52 -6.34
N TYR A 174 7.94 -11.26 -6.17
CA TYR A 174 7.05 -10.10 -6.29
C TYR A 174 6.45 -10.03 -7.69
N ASN A 175 5.11 -10.04 -7.75
CA ASN A 175 4.40 -10.19 -9.01
C ASN A 175 3.11 -9.37 -9.01
N SER A 176 3.01 -8.42 -9.93
CA SER A 176 1.87 -7.51 -9.97
C SER A 176 0.60 -8.14 -10.54
N ILE A 177 0.73 -9.19 -11.35
CA ILE A 177 -0.45 -9.88 -11.89
C ILE A 177 -1.21 -10.68 -10.82
N ASN A 178 -0.58 -11.02 -9.69
CA ASN A 178 -1.29 -11.65 -8.56
C ASN A 178 -2.44 -10.75 -8.08
N GLY A 179 -2.19 -9.44 -7.96
CA GLY A 179 -3.23 -8.47 -7.62
C GLY A 179 -4.33 -8.38 -8.67
N TYR A 180 -3.97 -8.50 -9.96
CA TYR A 180 -4.97 -8.52 -11.02
C TYR A 180 -5.89 -9.74 -10.94
N ILE A 181 -5.34 -10.94 -10.79
CA ILE A 181 -6.15 -12.16 -10.66
C ILE A 181 -7.03 -12.12 -9.40
N LEU A 182 -6.54 -11.60 -8.28
CA LEU A 182 -7.38 -11.37 -7.09
C LEU A 182 -8.53 -10.40 -7.40
N SER A 183 -8.27 -9.32 -8.15
CA SER A 183 -9.32 -8.37 -8.57
C SER A 183 -10.38 -9.03 -9.47
N VAL A 184 -9.97 -9.87 -10.40
CA VAL A 184 -10.89 -10.66 -11.25
C VAL A 184 -11.76 -11.56 -10.39
N ILE A 185 -11.17 -12.31 -9.45
CA ILE A 185 -11.89 -13.26 -8.59
C ILE A 185 -12.88 -12.51 -7.69
N VAL A 186 -12.48 -11.41 -7.03
CA VAL A 186 -13.39 -10.57 -6.25
C VAL A 186 -14.54 -10.09 -7.11
N SER A 187 -14.28 -9.62 -8.33
CA SER A 187 -15.33 -9.15 -9.23
C SER A 187 -16.31 -10.27 -9.61
N LYS A 188 -15.82 -11.48 -9.84
CA LYS A 188 -16.64 -12.65 -10.18
C LYS A 188 -17.54 -13.07 -9.02
N VAL A 189 -17.01 -13.19 -7.81
CA VAL A 189 -17.79 -13.67 -6.65
C VAL A 189 -18.76 -12.62 -6.12
N THR A 190 -18.48 -11.34 -6.32
CA THR A 190 -19.38 -10.25 -5.89
C THR A 190 -20.39 -9.84 -6.96
N GLY A 191 -20.12 -10.15 -8.24
CA GLY A 191 -20.91 -9.67 -9.37
C GLY A 191 -20.76 -8.17 -9.65
N LYS A 192 -19.75 -7.51 -9.06
CA LYS A 192 -19.44 -6.08 -9.18
C LYS A 192 -17.99 -5.89 -9.59
N LYS A 193 -17.63 -4.75 -10.18
CA LYS A 193 -16.21 -4.40 -10.26
C LYS A 193 -15.62 -4.32 -8.85
N MET A 194 -14.38 -4.73 -8.67
CA MET A 194 -13.74 -4.71 -7.35
C MET A 194 -13.77 -3.30 -6.73
N VAL A 195 -13.58 -2.24 -7.53
CA VAL A 195 -13.64 -0.86 -7.04
C VAL A 195 -15.05 -0.48 -6.55
N GLU A 196 -16.10 -0.95 -7.21
CA GLU A 196 -17.49 -0.71 -6.77
C GLU A 196 -17.80 -1.44 -5.46
N TYR A 197 -17.28 -2.66 -5.32
CA TYR A 197 -17.40 -3.42 -4.08
C TYR A 197 -16.63 -2.76 -2.93
N LEU A 198 -15.42 -2.24 -3.20
CA LEU A 198 -14.64 -1.48 -2.22
C LEU A 198 -15.30 -0.14 -1.89
N ASP A 199 -15.96 0.52 -2.84
CA ASP A 199 -16.68 1.77 -2.55
C ASP A 199 -17.75 1.54 -1.48
N GLU A 200 -18.56 0.50 -1.62
CA GLU A 200 -19.60 0.19 -0.64
C GLU A 200 -19.05 -0.24 0.73
N LYS A 201 -17.98 -1.04 0.72
CA LYS A 201 -17.46 -1.68 1.94
C LYS A 201 -16.41 -0.85 2.66
N LEU A 202 -15.65 -0.02 1.95
CA LEU A 202 -14.50 0.70 2.46
C LEU A 202 -14.55 2.20 2.20
N PHE A 203 -14.65 2.63 0.93
CA PHE A 203 -14.45 4.04 0.59
C PHE A 203 -15.56 4.92 1.16
N THR A 204 -16.81 4.60 0.90
CA THR A 204 -17.96 5.31 1.49
C THR A 204 -17.90 5.34 3.03
N PRO A 205 -17.67 4.21 3.76
CA PRO A 205 -17.51 4.25 5.21
C PRO A 205 -16.36 5.12 5.73
N LEU A 206 -15.23 5.20 5.00
CA LEU A 206 -14.09 6.02 5.35
C LEU A 206 -14.25 7.49 4.93
N GLY A 207 -15.28 7.82 4.14
CA GLY A 207 -15.47 9.15 3.56
C GLY A 207 -14.42 9.44 2.48
N ILE A 208 -14.07 8.44 1.67
CA ILE A 208 -13.26 8.57 0.46
C ILE A 208 -14.23 8.74 -0.70
N GLU A 209 -14.30 9.95 -1.26
CA GLU A 209 -15.31 10.29 -2.28
C GLU A 209 -14.73 10.32 -3.70
N GLU A 210 -13.46 10.70 -3.84
CA GLU A 210 -12.80 10.80 -5.13
C GLU A 210 -11.71 9.74 -5.28
N PHE A 211 -11.86 8.87 -6.24
CA PHE A 211 -10.89 7.84 -6.60
C PHE A 211 -11.03 7.46 -8.06
N HIS A 212 -9.97 6.89 -8.61
CA HIS A 212 -9.99 6.29 -9.92
C HIS A 212 -9.11 5.03 -9.90
N TRP A 213 -9.51 3.98 -10.60
CA TRP A 213 -8.71 2.76 -10.72
C TRP A 213 -8.68 2.28 -12.16
N LEU A 214 -7.49 2.09 -12.71
CA LEU A 214 -7.29 1.60 -14.06
C LEU A 214 -7.90 0.21 -14.24
N GLU A 215 -8.34 -0.07 -15.46
CA GLU A 215 -8.98 -1.34 -15.83
C GLU A 215 -8.21 -2.05 -16.95
N SER A 216 -8.35 -3.37 -16.98
CA SER A 216 -7.93 -4.19 -18.11
C SER A 216 -8.88 -4.04 -19.30
N PRO A 217 -8.53 -4.53 -20.50
CA PRO A 217 -9.45 -4.58 -21.65
C PRO A 217 -10.75 -5.33 -21.37
N GLN A 218 -10.75 -6.26 -20.40
CA GLN A 218 -11.94 -7.02 -19.97
C GLN A 218 -12.80 -6.26 -18.95
N GLY A 219 -12.40 -5.05 -18.52
CA GLY A 219 -13.15 -4.22 -17.57
C GLY A 219 -12.95 -4.57 -16.10
N TYR A 220 -11.95 -5.42 -15.76
CA TYR A 220 -11.54 -5.66 -14.38
C TYR A 220 -10.51 -4.63 -13.93
N ASN A 221 -10.60 -4.16 -12.68
CA ASN A 221 -9.56 -3.28 -12.14
C ASN A 221 -8.20 -3.98 -12.14
N THR A 222 -7.12 -3.23 -12.38
CA THR A 222 -5.76 -3.78 -12.50
C THR A 222 -5.27 -4.46 -11.21
N GLY A 223 -5.85 -4.15 -10.05
CA GLY A 223 -5.60 -4.80 -8.77
C GLY A 223 -4.18 -4.66 -8.23
N GLY A 224 -3.18 -4.92 -9.06
CA GLY A 224 -1.76 -4.83 -8.71
C GLY A 224 -1.17 -3.41 -8.77
N TRP A 225 -1.86 -2.47 -9.43
CA TRP A 225 -1.47 -1.06 -9.62
C TRP A 225 -2.67 -0.22 -10.02
N GLY A 226 -2.47 1.07 -10.22
CA GLY A 226 -3.38 1.92 -10.98
C GLY A 226 -4.52 2.55 -10.20
N ILE A 227 -4.57 2.44 -8.86
CA ILE A 227 -5.45 3.28 -8.06
C ILE A 227 -4.88 4.70 -7.93
N TYR A 228 -5.75 5.70 -8.03
CA TYR A 228 -5.49 7.10 -7.76
C TYR A 228 -6.27 7.51 -6.52
N LEU A 229 -5.59 8.07 -5.55
CA LEU A 229 -6.16 8.56 -4.29
C LEU A 229 -5.49 9.87 -3.88
N SER A 230 -6.14 10.61 -3.01
CA SER A 230 -5.53 11.71 -2.30
C SER A 230 -4.63 11.23 -1.16
N THR A 231 -3.73 12.10 -0.70
CA THR A 231 -2.88 11.80 0.47
C THR A 231 -3.70 11.65 1.74
N GLU A 232 -4.74 12.45 1.89
CA GLU A 232 -5.69 12.37 3.02
C GLU A 232 -6.43 11.03 3.04
N ASP A 233 -6.88 10.54 1.87
CA ASP A 233 -7.61 9.28 1.79
C ASP A 233 -6.70 8.07 2.03
N LEU A 234 -5.45 8.15 1.58
CA LEU A 234 -4.45 7.14 1.93
C LEU A 234 -4.16 7.15 3.44
N ALA A 235 -4.19 8.32 4.08
CA ALA A 235 -4.04 8.46 5.53
C ALA A 235 -5.22 7.85 6.31
N LYS A 236 -6.46 8.06 5.86
CA LYS A 236 -7.65 7.40 6.41
C LYS A 236 -7.52 5.87 6.33
N PHE A 237 -7.05 5.36 5.19
CA PHE A 237 -6.83 3.92 5.01
C PHE A 237 -5.68 3.40 5.90
N GLY A 238 -4.60 4.14 6.07
CA GLY A 238 -3.53 3.82 7.01
C GLY A 238 -4.02 3.69 8.45
N LEU A 239 -4.86 4.62 8.92
CA LEU A 239 -5.52 4.55 10.22
C LEU A 239 -6.46 3.35 10.33
N PHE A 240 -7.22 3.04 9.28
CA PHE A 240 -8.09 1.87 9.25
C PHE A 240 -7.31 0.56 9.44
N ILE A 241 -6.10 0.45 8.86
CA ILE A 241 -5.18 -0.69 9.08
C ILE A 241 -4.65 -0.67 10.50
N LEU A 242 -4.20 0.48 11.01
CA LEU A 242 -3.69 0.64 12.37
C LEU A 242 -4.71 0.17 13.41
N HIS A 243 -5.98 0.52 13.23
CA HIS A 243 -7.08 0.13 14.10
C HIS A 243 -7.67 -1.26 13.76
N GLN A 244 -6.97 -2.06 12.95
CA GLN A 244 -7.37 -3.42 12.61
C GLN A 244 -8.83 -3.51 12.11
N GLY A 245 -9.19 -2.60 11.19
CA GLY A 245 -10.48 -2.60 10.53
C GLY A 245 -11.62 -1.90 11.30
N GLU A 246 -11.31 -1.24 12.40
CA GLU A 246 -12.26 -0.37 13.09
C GLU A 246 -12.20 1.06 12.53
N TRP A 247 -13.33 1.69 12.32
CA TRP A 247 -13.44 3.07 11.89
C TRP A 247 -14.59 3.78 12.61
N LYS A 248 -14.29 4.90 13.27
CA LYS A 248 -15.26 5.70 14.05
C LYS A 248 -16.09 4.84 15.01
N GLY A 249 -15.43 3.91 15.71
CA GLY A 249 -16.06 3.03 16.71
C GLY A 249 -16.84 1.84 16.15
N LYS A 250 -16.79 1.62 14.83
CA LYS A 250 -17.44 0.48 14.17
C LYS A 250 -16.41 -0.45 13.53
N GLN A 251 -16.47 -1.75 13.87
CA GLN A 251 -15.68 -2.77 13.19
C GLN A 251 -16.27 -2.99 11.79
N ILE A 252 -15.54 -2.58 10.74
CA ILE A 252 -15.97 -2.68 9.34
C ILE A 252 -15.43 -3.97 8.70
N LEU A 253 -14.15 -4.24 8.90
CA LEU A 253 -13.51 -5.51 8.51
C LEU A 253 -12.91 -6.17 9.75
N SER A 254 -13.04 -7.48 9.88
CA SER A 254 -12.71 -8.20 11.12
C SER A 254 -11.24 -8.02 11.55
N ARG A 255 -11.02 -8.05 12.87
CA ARG A 255 -9.65 -8.02 13.44
C ARG A 255 -8.85 -9.25 13.04
N GLU A 256 -9.52 -10.40 12.92
CA GLU A 256 -8.92 -11.66 12.49
C GLU A 256 -8.34 -11.57 11.09
N TRP A 257 -9.02 -10.83 10.19
CA TRP A 257 -8.46 -10.54 8.88
C TRP A 257 -7.15 -9.76 8.99
N TRP A 258 -7.15 -8.66 9.74
CA TRP A 258 -5.97 -7.81 9.85
C TRP A 258 -4.81 -8.50 10.58
N GLN A 259 -5.08 -9.37 11.56
CA GLN A 259 -4.05 -10.20 12.18
C GLN A 259 -3.38 -11.14 11.17
N LYS A 260 -4.15 -11.73 10.24
CA LYS A 260 -3.60 -12.49 9.13
C LYS A 260 -2.91 -11.57 8.11
N ALA A 261 -3.56 -10.50 7.72
CA ALA A 261 -3.10 -9.63 6.62
C ALA A 261 -1.81 -8.87 6.92
N THR A 262 -1.46 -8.66 8.18
CA THR A 262 -0.21 -8.00 8.61
C THR A 262 0.87 -8.98 9.08
N TYR A 263 0.54 -10.26 9.21
CA TYR A 263 1.50 -11.28 9.62
C TYR A 263 2.52 -11.59 8.52
N PRO A 264 3.82 -11.73 8.83
CA PRO A 264 4.85 -12.11 7.85
C PRO A 264 4.71 -13.59 7.47
N HIS A 265 4.08 -13.87 6.33
CA HIS A 265 3.82 -15.23 5.88
C HIS A 265 5.01 -15.89 5.19
N ILE A 266 5.78 -15.11 4.45
CA ILE A 266 6.89 -15.62 3.64
C ILE A 266 8.10 -14.68 3.72
N PRO A 267 9.31 -15.22 3.92
CA PRO A 267 10.54 -14.43 3.87
C PRO A 267 10.96 -14.16 2.42
N GLN A 268 11.26 -12.91 2.09
CA GLN A 268 11.67 -12.51 0.72
C GLN A 268 13.05 -13.04 0.32
N TYR A 269 13.94 -13.28 1.29
CA TYR A 269 15.30 -13.77 1.04
C TYR A 269 15.38 -15.27 0.70
N LYS A 270 14.31 -16.04 0.92
CA LYS A 270 14.30 -17.51 0.77
C LYS A 270 14.68 -18.01 -0.63
N ASN A 271 14.66 -17.13 -1.63
CA ASN A 271 14.99 -17.44 -3.02
C ASN A 271 16.44 -17.24 -3.38
N VAL A 272 17.19 -16.46 -2.57
CA VAL A 272 18.52 -15.97 -2.92
C VAL A 272 19.57 -16.41 -1.89
N ILE A 273 19.18 -16.52 -0.62
CA ILE A 273 20.07 -16.80 0.49
C ILE A 273 19.63 -18.09 1.18
N THR A 274 20.50 -19.08 1.23
CA THR A 274 20.26 -20.36 1.92
C THR A 274 21.14 -20.54 3.15
N ASP A 275 22.19 -19.71 3.31
CA ASP A 275 23.08 -19.74 4.48
C ASP A 275 22.36 -19.15 5.71
N PRO A 276 22.17 -19.92 6.79
CA PRO A 276 21.53 -19.43 8.01
C PRO A 276 22.22 -18.21 8.64
N VAL A 277 23.53 -18.09 8.48
CA VAL A 277 24.30 -16.95 9.03
C VAL A 277 24.02 -15.67 8.23
N GLU A 278 23.95 -15.78 6.90
CA GLU A 278 23.58 -14.65 6.04
C GLU A 278 22.12 -14.23 6.29
N ILE A 279 21.20 -15.18 6.46
CA ILE A 279 19.80 -14.90 6.82
C ILE A 279 19.71 -14.16 8.16
N ASP A 280 20.39 -14.63 9.19
CA ASP A 280 20.41 -14.00 10.51
C ASP A 280 21.01 -12.58 10.45
N ASN A 281 22.10 -12.41 9.70
CA ASN A 281 22.68 -11.09 9.46
C ASN A 281 21.74 -10.15 8.72
N LEU A 282 21.01 -10.65 7.71
CA LEU A 282 20.05 -9.86 6.95
C LEU A 282 18.87 -9.40 7.82
N ILE A 283 18.31 -10.28 8.65
CA ILE A 283 17.27 -9.94 9.61
C ILE A 283 17.80 -8.89 10.62
N LYS A 284 18.98 -9.09 11.16
CA LYS A 284 19.60 -8.17 12.12
C LYS A 284 20.03 -6.84 11.49
N SER A 285 20.27 -6.78 10.19
CA SER A 285 20.60 -5.55 9.48
C SER A 285 19.45 -4.54 9.43
N ARG A 286 18.23 -4.97 9.80
CA ARG A 286 17.00 -4.15 9.74
C ARG A 286 16.70 -3.68 8.31
N ASP A 287 17.08 -4.48 7.31
CA ASP A 287 16.74 -4.19 5.93
C ASP A 287 15.23 -4.18 5.73
N TYR A 288 14.74 -3.18 5.02
CA TYR A 288 13.30 -2.92 4.82
C TYR A 288 12.59 -3.91 3.89
N TRP A 289 13.33 -4.74 3.19
CA TRP A 289 12.81 -5.72 2.24
C TRP A 289 13.03 -7.17 2.68
N SER A 290 13.53 -7.41 3.90
CA SER A 290 13.85 -8.76 4.40
C SER A 290 13.11 -9.15 5.68
N GLN A 291 12.16 -8.33 6.15
CA GLN A 291 11.43 -8.58 7.39
C GLN A 291 10.19 -9.48 7.20
N GLY A 292 9.93 -9.96 6.01
CA GLY A 292 8.78 -10.77 5.64
C GLY A 292 7.78 -10.05 4.74
N TYR A 293 6.93 -10.82 4.07
CA TYR A 293 5.82 -10.31 3.26
C TYR A 293 4.49 -10.82 3.80
N ALA A 294 3.58 -9.91 3.95
CA ALA A 294 2.23 -10.14 4.45
C ALA A 294 1.23 -10.23 3.29
N TYR A 295 -0.06 -10.04 3.52
CA TYR A 295 -1.04 -9.98 2.44
C TYR A 295 -0.92 -8.66 1.67
N GLN A 296 -0.14 -8.68 0.58
CA GLN A 296 0.10 -7.54 -0.31
C GLN A 296 0.69 -6.31 0.40
N MET A 297 1.44 -6.54 1.49
CA MET A 297 2.18 -5.55 2.27
C MET A 297 3.56 -6.07 2.65
N TRP A 298 4.50 -5.16 2.84
CA TRP A 298 5.85 -5.45 3.31
C TRP A 298 5.91 -5.34 4.83
N ASN A 299 6.43 -6.36 5.50
CA ASN A 299 6.84 -6.21 6.89
C ASN A 299 8.15 -5.42 6.95
N CYS A 300 8.29 -4.61 7.98
CA CYS A 300 9.41 -3.70 8.19
C CYS A 300 10.04 -3.92 9.57
N PRO A 301 11.23 -3.33 9.82
CA PRO A 301 11.79 -3.30 11.17
C PRO A 301 10.80 -2.73 12.19
N ASP A 302 11.01 -3.06 13.46
CA ASP A 302 10.21 -2.55 14.60
C ASP A 302 8.73 -2.91 14.56
N GLY A 303 8.37 -4.03 13.91
CA GLY A 303 6.99 -4.49 13.80
C GLY A 303 6.09 -3.64 12.88
N ALA A 304 6.68 -2.69 12.15
CA ALA A 304 5.92 -1.89 11.20
C ALA A 304 5.50 -2.71 9.98
N VAL A 305 4.38 -2.32 9.37
CA VAL A 305 3.95 -2.83 8.07
C VAL A 305 3.81 -1.68 7.07
N ARG A 306 4.06 -1.97 5.80
CA ARG A 306 4.14 -0.93 4.78
C ARG A 306 3.34 -1.28 3.53
N MET A 307 2.40 -0.41 3.17
CA MET A 307 1.90 -0.27 1.81
C MET A 307 3.02 0.36 0.98
N HIS A 308 3.32 -0.18 -0.19
CA HIS A 308 4.44 0.30 -1.00
C HIS A 308 4.08 0.36 -2.48
N GLY A 309 4.27 1.51 -3.08
CA GLY A 309 4.16 1.75 -4.52
C GLY A 309 5.44 2.33 -5.09
N ALA A 310 5.69 2.07 -6.36
CA ALA A 310 6.85 2.58 -7.08
C ALA A 310 7.02 4.10 -6.91
N ASN A 311 8.26 4.55 -7.01
CA ASN A 311 8.65 5.94 -6.85
C ASN A 311 8.38 6.51 -5.42
N GLY A 312 8.30 5.65 -4.41
CA GLY A 312 8.15 6.06 -3.01
C GLY A 312 6.73 6.50 -2.62
N GLN A 313 5.70 5.83 -3.17
CA GLN A 313 4.36 5.92 -2.60
C GLN A 313 4.30 5.02 -1.39
N LEU A 314 4.20 5.58 -0.20
CA LEU A 314 4.30 4.81 1.06
C LEU A 314 3.14 5.11 2.00
N GLY A 315 2.61 4.06 2.62
CA GLY A 315 1.83 4.17 3.84
C GLY A 315 2.44 3.22 4.87
N ILE A 316 3.12 3.77 5.87
CA ILE A 316 3.82 3.01 6.91
C ILE A 316 3.01 3.06 8.17
N ILE A 317 2.64 1.91 8.68
CA ILE A 317 1.89 1.74 9.92
C ILE A 317 2.85 1.25 11.00
N PHE A 318 2.90 1.98 12.11
CA PHE A 318 3.70 1.67 13.31
C PHE A 318 2.76 1.29 14.47
N PRO A 319 2.35 0.00 14.59
CA PRO A 319 1.37 -0.40 15.61
C PRO A 319 1.81 -0.10 17.03
N ASP A 320 3.08 -0.34 17.36
CA ASP A 320 3.65 -0.12 18.70
C ASP A 320 3.73 1.36 19.09
N LYS A 321 3.60 2.25 18.10
CA LYS A 321 3.67 3.70 18.27
C LYS A 321 2.31 4.38 18.11
N ASN A 322 1.26 3.63 17.78
CA ASN A 322 -0.04 4.18 17.40
C ASN A 322 0.07 5.30 16.35
N ALA A 323 0.89 5.07 15.30
CA ALA A 323 1.23 6.09 14.33
C ALA A 323 1.19 5.58 12.88
N VAL A 324 0.97 6.52 11.96
CA VAL A 324 0.99 6.28 10.51
C VAL A 324 1.80 7.38 9.83
N VAL A 325 2.63 7.00 8.87
CA VAL A 325 3.36 7.92 8.01
C VAL A 325 2.99 7.68 6.56
N ILE A 326 2.47 8.71 5.91
CA ILE A 326 2.08 8.67 4.50
C ILE A 326 3.05 9.52 3.69
N VAL A 327 3.54 8.98 2.59
CA VAL A 327 4.36 9.72 1.62
C VAL A 327 3.85 9.47 0.21
N THR A 328 3.75 10.53 -0.55
CA THR A 328 3.67 10.47 -2.01
C THR A 328 4.89 11.16 -2.60
N SER A 329 5.48 10.58 -3.62
CA SER A 329 6.75 11.11 -4.14
C SER A 329 7.03 10.68 -5.57
N HIS A 330 8.11 11.21 -6.12
CA HIS A 330 8.75 10.76 -7.35
C HIS A 330 10.25 10.57 -7.05
N LEU A 331 10.58 9.40 -6.46
CA LEU A 331 11.91 9.07 -5.97
C LEU A 331 12.43 7.79 -6.62
N TRP A 332 13.71 7.79 -7.02
CA TRP A 332 14.40 6.59 -7.45
C TRP A 332 15.05 5.82 -6.27
N ASP A 333 15.52 6.55 -5.27
CA ASP A 333 16.16 5.98 -4.07
C ASP A 333 15.17 5.92 -2.90
N GLU A 334 14.29 4.93 -2.96
CA GLU A 334 13.28 4.71 -1.92
C GLU A 334 13.88 4.29 -0.57
N LYS A 335 15.07 3.64 -0.58
CA LYS A 335 15.78 3.31 0.64
C LYS A 335 16.15 4.55 1.43
N LYS A 336 16.60 5.59 0.74
CA LYS A 336 16.95 6.86 1.37
C LYS A 336 15.75 7.52 2.06
N LEU A 337 14.54 7.41 1.45
CA LEU A 337 13.31 7.88 2.06
C LEU A 337 12.97 7.08 3.34
N LEU A 338 13.07 5.76 3.27
CA LEU A 338 12.85 4.90 4.45
C LEU A 338 13.86 5.20 5.56
N ASP A 339 15.16 5.31 5.22
CA ASP A 339 16.19 5.70 6.18
C ASP A 339 15.88 7.07 6.84
N ALA A 340 15.43 8.05 6.05
CA ALA A 340 15.07 9.37 6.58
C ALA A 340 13.88 9.30 7.55
N ILE A 341 12.87 8.49 7.25
CA ILE A 341 11.71 8.27 8.13
C ILE A 341 12.14 7.58 9.43
N TRP A 342 12.89 6.47 9.33
CA TRP A 342 13.35 5.73 10.51
C TRP A 342 14.36 6.49 11.37
N ASN A 343 15.16 7.37 10.78
CA ASN A 343 16.14 8.16 11.53
C ASN A 343 15.56 9.44 12.15
N ASN A 344 14.52 10.02 11.57
CA ASN A 344 14.02 11.33 11.99
C ASN A 344 12.62 11.30 12.61
N ILE A 345 11.70 10.46 12.09
CA ILE A 345 10.31 10.39 12.56
C ILE A 345 10.15 9.30 13.62
N TYR A 346 10.52 8.05 13.30
CA TYR A 346 10.31 6.92 14.21
C TYR A 346 10.82 7.12 15.65
N PRO A 347 11.98 7.78 15.92
CA PRO A 347 12.46 7.97 17.29
C PRO A 347 11.63 8.91 18.16
N ILE A 348 10.78 9.72 17.53
CA ILE A 348 9.94 10.72 18.23
C ILE A 348 8.46 10.34 18.26
N LEU A 349 8.05 9.27 17.61
CA LEU A 349 6.73 8.65 17.75
C LEU A 349 6.48 8.07 19.14
#